data_b1e939f0cc8466ae34a959aa587343e7
#
_entry.id   b1e939f0cc8466ae34a959aa587343e7
#
_cell.length_a   1.000
_cell.length_b   1.000
_cell.length_c   1.000
_cell.angle_alpha   90.00
_cell.angle_beta   90.00
_cell.angle_gamma   90.00
#
_symmetry.space_group_name_H-M   'P 1'
#
loop_
_entity.id
_entity.type
_entity.pdbx_description
1 polymer ?
#
loop_
_entity_poly.entity_id
_entity_poly.type
_entity_poly.pdbx_seq_one_letter_code
_entity_poly.pdbx_strand_id
1 'polypeptide(L)'
;MIMKRLTIIDFVEKYTHEYSELTFLREKVDGVWTETSFRATREEAHKIGAGLVALGLKKGEKVSLLSQGRNLWITSELGILYAGGVNVPLSIKLTESTDLLFRIQHSESRYVIVSEQQLSKIRSIIKDCPLVEKIIVLDPINDYQDNEIAISDIIAMGEEYLKEHAAEFQTLYESIGPDDYANISYTSGTTADPKGILLTHRNYTANVEQGASVIHCDKGDVMLIILPLDHCFAHVAGFYTMMSYGGSIATVPIGKTAIATLKNIPIAIKEVKPMLMLSVPALARNFRKSIETSIKAKGKVVERLYEFALNNAIKYNKEYWNRGGWQAWRYPLVKLFDKIIFKAVREGFGGRMKFFVGGGALLDIE
;
A
#
# COMPACT_ATOMS: atom_id res chain seq x y z
N MET A 1 -1.50 -28.33 -20.06
CA MET A 1 -1.52 -26.93 -20.51
C MET A 1 -0.75 -26.12 -19.48
N ILE A 2 0.47 -25.69 -19.77
CA ILE A 2 1.26 -24.86 -18.86
C ILE A 2 0.53 -23.51 -18.79
N MET A 3 -0.05 -23.15 -17.65
CA MET A 3 -0.66 -21.83 -17.49
C MET A 3 0.42 -20.78 -17.78
N LYS A 4 0.18 -19.90 -18.76
CA LYS A 4 1.05 -18.76 -19.03
C LYS A 4 1.12 -17.95 -17.74
N ARG A 5 2.29 -17.89 -17.13
CA ARG A 5 2.50 -17.08 -15.91
C ARG A 5 2.40 -15.60 -16.29
N LEU A 6 1.58 -14.88 -15.56
CA LEU A 6 1.28 -13.48 -15.83
C LEU A 6 2.33 -12.55 -15.21
N THR A 7 2.52 -11.40 -15.82
CA THR A 7 3.25 -10.27 -15.23
C THR A 7 2.32 -9.42 -14.37
N ILE A 8 2.86 -8.49 -13.61
CA ILE A 8 2.06 -7.46 -12.92
C ILE A 8 1.30 -6.63 -13.96
N ILE A 9 1.90 -6.35 -15.10
CA ILE A 9 1.25 -5.57 -16.18
C ILE A 9 0.04 -6.34 -16.72
N ASP A 10 0.18 -7.65 -16.98
CA ASP A 10 -0.97 -8.47 -17.38
C ASP A 10 -2.11 -8.41 -16.34
N PHE A 11 -1.79 -8.31 -15.03
CA PHE A 11 -2.80 -8.15 -13.98
C PHE A 11 -3.48 -6.80 -14.08
N VAL A 12 -2.72 -5.72 -14.23
CA VAL A 12 -3.29 -4.37 -14.37
C VAL A 12 -4.21 -4.30 -15.59
N GLU A 13 -3.77 -4.79 -16.75
CA GLU A 13 -4.56 -4.80 -17.98
C GLU A 13 -5.84 -5.63 -17.82
N LYS A 14 -5.72 -6.86 -17.29
CA LYS A 14 -6.85 -7.76 -17.06
C LYS A 14 -7.89 -7.13 -16.15
N TYR A 15 -7.48 -6.65 -14.98
CA TYR A 15 -8.42 -6.16 -13.96
C TYR A 15 -8.94 -4.76 -14.28
N THR A 16 -8.19 -3.95 -15.02
CA THR A 16 -8.74 -2.71 -15.58
C THR A 16 -9.83 -2.99 -16.61
N HIS A 17 -9.65 -3.98 -17.46
CA HIS A 17 -10.69 -4.41 -18.41
C HIS A 17 -11.94 -4.95 -17.69
N GLU A 18 -11.75 -5.75 -16.63
CA GLU A 18 -12.84 -6.39 -15.89
C GLU A 18 -13.60 -5.40 -14.99
N TYR A 19 -12.89 -4.41 -14.42
CA TYR A 19 -13.41 -3.50 -13.38
C TYR A 19 -13.31 -2.01 -13.76
N SER A 20 -13.24 -1.69 -15.04
CA SER A 20 -12.92 -0.38 -15.62
C SER A 20 -13.48 0.81 -14.84
N GLU A 21 -14.80 0.81 -14.60
CA GLU A 21 -15.50 1.93 -13.99
C GLU A 21 -15.59 1.86 -12.46
N LEU A 22 -15.10 0.78 -11.85
CA LEU A 22 -15.08 0.71 -10.40
C LEU A 22 -14.00 1.64 -9.82
N THR A 23 -14.27 2.16 -8.64
CA THR A 23 -13.27 2.88 -7.86
C THR A 23 -12.17 1.93 -7.43
N PHE A 24 -10.92 2.26 -7.78
CA PHE A 24 -9.74 1.54 -7.33
C PHE A 24 -9.00 2.30 -6.23
N LEU A 25 -8.68 3.57 -6.44
CA LEU A 25 -7.93 4.37 -5.49
C LEU A 25 -8.81 5.42 -4.83
N ARG A 26 -8.58 5.65 -3.55
CA ARG A 26 -9.24 6.69 -2.74
C ARG A 26 -8.19 7.47 -1.97
N GLU A 27 -8.18 8.77 -2.13
CA GLU A 27 -7.28 9.68 -1.42
C GLU A 27 -8.06 10.91 -0.95
N LYS A 28 -7.66 11.46 0.19
CA LYS A 28 -8.29 12.67 0.72
C LYS A 28 -7.50 13.90 0.28
N VAL A 29 -8.06 14.66 -0.66
CA VAL A 29 -7.50 15.91 -1.19
C VAL A 29 -8.32 17.08 -0.66
N ASP A 30 -7.69 18.07 -0.08
CA ASP A 30 -8.33 19.28 0.49
C ASP A 30 -9.52 18.96 1.42
N GLY A 31 -9.38 17.90 2.21
CA GLY A 31 -10.40 17.48 3.17
C GLY A 31 -11.54 16.64 2.59
N VAL A 32 -11.57 16.39 1.27
CA VAL A 32 -12.60 15.61 0.57
C VAL A 32 -12.00 14.30 0.05
N TRP A 33 -12.71 13.18 0.22
CA TRP A 33 -12.32 11.91 -0.39
C TRP A 33 -12.60 11.93 -1.90
N THR A 34 -11.55 11.80 -2.68
CA THR A 34 -11.60 11.64 -4.13
C THR A 34 -11.47 10.18 -4.51
N GLU A 35 -12.10 9.80 -5.60
CA GLU A 35 -12.12 8.45 -6.11
C GLU A 35 -11.55 8.40 -7.52
N THR A 36 -10.65 7.45 -7.77
CA THR A 36 -10.05 7.20 -9.08
C THR A 36 -10.40 5.79 -9.52
N SER A 37 -10.96 5.64 -10.72
CA SER A 37 -11.36 4.35 -11.26
C SER A 37 -10.14 3.50 -11.66
N PHE A 38 -10.34 2.20 -11.90
CA PHE A 38 -9.32 1.33 -12.48
C PHE A 38 -8.80 1.89 -13.80
N ARG A 39 -9.71 2.31 -14.68
CA ARG A 39 -9.36 2.92 -15.97
C ARG A 39 -8.50 4.17 -15.81
N ALA A 40 -8.92 5.11 -14.99
CA ALA A 40 -8.18 6.35 -14.77
C ALA A 40 -6.81 6.09 -14.12
N THR A 41 -6.71 5.13 -13.19
CA THR A 41 -5.43 4.71 -12.59
C THR A 41 -4.48 4.14 -13.65
N ARG A 42 -4.98 3.27 -14.55
CA ARG A 42 -4.19 2.73 -15.65
C ARG A 42 -3.74 3.83 -16.60
N GLU A 43 -4.64 4.72 -17.00
CA GLU A 43 -4.33 5.82 -17.91
C GLU A 43 -3.22 6.73 -17.34
N GLU A 44 -3.30 7.08 -16.06
CA GLU A 44 -2.25 7.87 -15.40
C GLU A 44 -0.92 7.10 -15.35
N ALA A 45 -0.94 5.83 -14.97
CA ALA A 45 0.25 4.98 -14.96
C ALA A 45 0.88 4.84 -16.36
N HIS A 46 0.07 4.73 -17.42
CA HIS A 46 0.55 4.74 -18.81
C HIS A 46 1.26 6.04 -19.19
N LYS A 47 0.68 7.19 -18.81
CA LYS A 47 1.29 8.48 -19.07
C LYS A 47 2.61 8.63 -18.33
N ILE A 48 2.68 8.23 -17.06
CA ILE A 48 3.92 8.23 -16.28
C ILE A 48 4.95 7.30 -16.92
N GLY A 49 4.57 6.09 -17.31
CA GLY A 49 5.47 5.12 -17.94
C GLY A 49 6.00 5.61 -19.28
N ALA A 50 5.13 6.14 -20.14
CA ALA A 50 5.52 6.73 -21.41
C ALA A 50 6.42 7.96 -21.23
N GLY A 51 6.15 8.79 -20.22
CA GLY A 51 6.99 9.93 -19.86
C GLY A 51 8.39 9.52 -19.40
N LEU A 52 8.49 8.44 -18.61
CA LEU A 52 9.78 7.87 -18.21
C LEU A 52 10.55 7.32 -19.41
N VAL A 53 9.88 6.69 -20.39
CA VAL A 53 10.49 6.23 -21.65
C VAL A 53 10.95 7.44 -22.48
N ALA A 54 10.13 8.48 -22.60
CA ALA A 54 10.51 9.72 -23.28
C ALA A 54 11.70 10.43 -22.61
N LEU A 55 11.80 10.35 -21.28
CA LEU A 55 12.95 10.84 -20.52
C LEU A 55 14.20 9.97 -20.72
N GLY A 56 14.07 8.79 -21.34
CA GLY A 56 15.15 7.89 -21.70
C GLY A 56 15.31 6.65 -20.83
N LEU A 57 14.37 6.33 -19.93
CA LEU A 57 14.41 5.09 -19.14
C LEU A 57 14.37 3.87 -20.06
N LYS A 58 15.27 2.94 -19.82
CA LYS A 58 15.37 1.67 -20.55
C LYS A 58 14.90 0.51 -19.71
N LYS A 59 14.43 -0.55 -20.36
CA LYS A 59 14.04 -1.81 -19.72
C LYS A 59 15.16 -2.32 -18.80
N GLY A 60 14.80 -2.66 -17.56
CA GLY A 60 15.70 -3.17 -16.53
C GLY A 60 16.45 -2.10 -15.73
N GLU A 61 16.37 -0.82 -16.11
CA GLU A 61 16.90 0.27 -15.29
C GLU A 61 16.05 0.50 -14.05
N LYS A 62 16.66 1.01 -12.99
CA LYS A 62 16.06 1.12 -11.67
C LYS A 62 15.61 2.54 -11.41
N VAL A 63 14.46 2.68 -10.76
CA VAL A 63 13.91 3.94 -10.31
C VAL A 63 13.59 3.84 -8.83
N SER A 64 14.25 4.65 -8.00
CA SER A 64 13.95 4.74 -6.57
C SER A 64 12.67 5.53 -6.34
N LEU A 65 11.79 5.03 -5.46
CA LEU A 65 10.52 5.67 -5.11
C LEU A 65 10.47 5.93 -3.60
N LEU A 66 10.60 7.19 -3.19
CA LEU A 66 10.61 7.65 -1.80
C LEU A 66 9.43 8.57 -1.51
N SER A 67 8.33 8.01 -1.08
CA SER A 67 7.13 8.78 -0.71
C SER A 67 6.28 8.03 0.30
N GLN A 68 5.43 8.75 1.00
CA GLN A 68 4.34 8.18 1.77
C GLN A 68 3.37 7.46 0.84
N GLY A 69 2.62 6.47 1.38
CA GLY A 69 1.58 5.77 0.64
C GLY A 69 0.46 6.73 0.22
N ARG A 70 0.28 6.91 -1.09
CA ARG A 70 -0.69 7.81 -1.74
C ARG A 70 -0.99 7.33 -3.16
N ASN A 71 -2.00 7.89 -3.81
CA ASN A 71 -2.35 7.48 -5.17
C ASN A 71 -1.17 7.63 -6.14
N LEU A 72 -0.46 8.76 -6.11
CA LEU A 72 0.73 8.99 -6.95
C LEU A 72 1.89 8.02 -6.67
N TRP A 73 1.99 7.44 -5.46
CA TRP A 73 2.95 6.37 -5.20
C TRP A 73 2.61 5.14 -6.04
N ILE A 74 1.31 4.78 -6.07
CA ILE A 74 0.80 3.60 -6.79
C ILE A 74 0.92 3.78 -8.30
N THR A 75 0.46 4.92 -8.83
CA THR A 75 0.53 5.19 -10.27
C THR A 75 1.97 5.37 -10.76
N SER A 76 2.87 5.90 -9.92
CA SER A 76 4.31 5.98 -10.24
C SER A 76 4.95 4.61 -10.31
N GLU A 77 4.67 3.71 -9.35
CA GLU A 77 5.17 2.34 -9.43
C GLU A 77 4.68 1.64 -10.69
N LEU A 78 3.37 1.69 -10.95
CA LEU A 78 2.82 1.09 -12.17
C LEU A 78 3.44 1.70 -13.43
N GLY A 79 3.68 3.01 -13.45
CA GLY A 79 4.37 3.70 -14.54
C GLY A 79 5.79 3.20 -14.76
N ILE A 80 6.57 3.01 -13.67
CA ILE A 80 7.91 2.41 -13.73
C ILE A 80 7.83 1.01 -14.38
N LEU A 81 6.87 0.19 -13.94
CA LEU A 81 6.70 -1.17 -14.47
C LEU A 81 6.27 -1.18 -15.94
N TYR A 82 5.36 -0.28 -16.36
CA TYR A 82 4.97 -0.13 -17.76
C TYR A 82 6.13 0.30 -18.67
N ALA A 83 7.05 1.13 -18.14
CA ALA A 83 8.28 1.49 -18.84
C ALA A 83 9.32 0.36 -18.90
N GLY A 84 9.03 -0.81 -18.31
CA GLY A 84 9.97 -1.92 -18.16
C GLY A 84 11.05 -1.67 -17.12
N GLY A 85 10.92 -0.63 -16.29
CA GLY A 85 11.83 -0.32 -15.21
C GLY A 85 11.64 -1.23 -13.99
N VAL A 86 12.60 -1.18 -13.07
CA VAL A 86 12.55 -1.89 -11.79
C VAL A 86 12.31 -0.89 -10.68
N ASN A 87 11.21 -1.03 -9.95
CA ASN A 87 10.91 -0.16 -8.80
C ASN A 87 11.83 -0.47 -7.61
N VAL A 88 12.34 0.58 -6.97
CA VAL A 88 13.12 0.50 -5.73
C VAL A 88 12.40 1.30 -4.65
N PRO A 89 11.40 0.72 -3.98
CA PRO A 89 10.64 1.42 -2.96
C PRO A 89 11.51 1.65 -1.72
N LEU A 90 11.60 2.90 -1.30
CA LEU A 90 12.41 3.33 -0.18
C LEU A 90 11.54 3.78 0.98
N SER A 91 11.91 3.40 2.19
CA SER A 91 11.14 3.75 3.38
C SER A 91 11.35 5.21 3.78
N ILE A 92 10.26 5.92 3.99
CA ILE A 92 10.29 7.28 4.54
C ILE A 92 10.87 7.35 5.97
N LYS A 93 10.97 6.21 6.65
CA LYS A 93 11.57 6.09 7.99
C LYS A 93 13.10 6.12 7.98
N LEU A 94 13.73 6.05 6.81
CA LEU A 94 15.16 6.23 6.68
C LEU A 94 15.52 7.67 7.01
N THR A 95 16.11 7.88 8.18
CA THR A 95 16.53 9.20 8.68
C THR A 95 18.01 9.45 8.45
N GLU A 96 18.80 8.37 8.47
CA GLU A 96 20.24 8.42 8.22
C GLU A 96 20.50 8.63 6.72
N SER A 97 21.24 9.69 6.39
CA SER A 97 21.60 9.99 4.99
C SER A 97 22.44 8.86 4.37
N THR A 98 23.32 8.22 5.15
CA THR A 98 24.13 7.08 4.74
C THR A 98 23.32 5.88 4.31
N ASP A 99 22.23 5.59 5.02
CA ASP A 99 21.31 4.50 4.72
C ASP A 99 20.57 4.68 3.40
N LEU A 100 20.15 5.93 3.13
CA LEU A 100 19.46 6.29 1.90
C LEU A 100 20.45 6.31 0.72
N LEU A 101 21.62 6.93 0.93
CA LEU A 101 22.72 6.97 -0.05
C LEU A 101 23.12 5.56 -0.50
N PHE A 102 23.37 4.66 0.47
CA PHE A 102 23.71 3.27 0.18
C PHE A 102 22.70 2.60 -0.75
N ARG A 103 21.39 2.72 -0.45
CA ARG A 103 20.34 2.06 -1.25
C ARG A 103 20.25 2.59 -2.66
N ILE A 104 20.37 3.89 -2.85
CA ILE A 104 20.31 4.52 -4.18
C ILE A 104 21.53 4.13 -5.01
N GLN A 105 22.72 4.15 -4.41
CA GLN A 105 23.95 3.74 -5.09
C GLN A 105 23.96 2.23 -5.40
N HIS A 106 23.65 1.39 -4.39
CA HIS A 106 23.66 -0.06 -4.51
C HIS A 106 22.61 -0.58 -5.51
N SER A 107 21.45 0.08 -5.61
CA SER A 107 20.45 -0.25 -6.62
C SER A 107 20.82 0.25 -8.00
N GLU A 108 21.82 1.14 -8.13
CA GLU A 108 22.16 1.84 -9.38
C GLU A 108 20.94 2.56 -9.98
N SER A 109 20.17 3.24 -9.11
CA SER A 109 18.96 3.94 -9.55
C SER A 109 19.32 5.10 -10.49
N ARG A 110 18.68 5.11 -11.67
CA ARG A 110 18.87 6.17 -12.67
C ARG A 110 18.00 7.39 -12.38
N TYR A 111 16.79 7.17 -11.87
CA TYR A 111 15.89 8.25 -11.44
C TYR A 111 15.46 8.03 -10.01
N VAL A 112 15.08 9.13 -9.34
CA VAL A 112 14.48 9.12 -8.01
C VAL A 112 13.16 9.85 -8.08
N ILE A 113 12.06 9.14 -7.79
CA ILE A 113 10.72 9.74 -7.61
C ILE A 113 10.54 10.02 -6.13
N VAL A 114 10.20 11.25 -5.76
CA VAL A 114 10.19 11.67 -4.36
C VAL A 114 9.03 12.62 -4.05
N SER A 115 8.42 12.49 -2.86
CA SER A 115 7.48 13.50 -2.35
C SER A 115 8.21 14.72 -1.81
N GLU A 116 7.56 15.90 -1.84
CA GLU A 116 8.11 17.14 -1.29
C GLU A 116 8.64 16.95 0.13
N GLN A 117 7.89 16.26 1.00
CA GLN A 117 8.28 16.03 2.39
C GLN A 117 9.59 15.23 2.55
N GLN A 118 10.01 14.49 1.52
CA GLN A 118 11.25 13.69 1.55
C GLN A 118 12.36 14.31 0.68
N LEU A 119 12.05 15.34 -0.11
CA LEU A 119 12.95 15.93 -1.09
C LEU A 119 14.26 16.42 -0.48
N SER A 120 14.21 17.03 0.71
CA SER A 120 15.40 17.51 1.41
C SER A 120 16.41 16.41 1.70
N LYS A 121 15.94 15.16 1.96
CA LYS A 121 16.82 14.01 2.16
C LYS A 121 17.56 13.65 0.89
N ILE A 122 16.89 13.68 -0.26
CA ILE A 122 17.51 13.39 -1.55
C ILE A 122 18.49 14.50 -1.93
N ARG A 123 18.11 15.77 -1.78
CA ARG A 123 18.98 16.91 -2.04
C ARG A 123 20.29 16.87 -1.23
N SER A 124 20.24 16.32 0.00
CA SER A 124 21.42 16.23 0.86
C SER A 124 22.46 15.19 0.42
N ILE A 125 22.08 14.19 -0.38
CA ILE A 125 22.94 13.08 -0.81
C ILE A 125 23.17 13.01 -2.33
N ILE A 126 22.43 13.80 -3.11
CA ILE A 126 22.40 13.62 -4.57
C ILE A 126 23.76 13.81 -5.24
N LYS A 127 24.63 14.65 -4.67
CA LYS A 127 25.99 14.88 -5.16
C LYS A 127 26.86 13.61 -5.13
N ASP A 128 26.52 12.70 -4.21
CA ASP A 128 27.21 11.42 -4.04
C ASP A 128 26.52 10.29 -4.81
N CYS A 129 25.47 10.59 -5.61
CA CYS A 129 24.74 9.63 -6.44
C CYS A 129 24.95 9.89 -7.94
N PRO A 130 26.15 9.63 -8.50
CA PRO A 130 26.49 10.05 -9.87
C PRO A 130 25.67 9.38 -10.97
N LEU A 131 25.00 8.26 -10.68
CA LEU A 131 24.14 7.56 -11.63
C LEU A 131 22.72 8.14 -11.70
N VAL A 132 22.33 8.97 -10.71
CA VAL A 132 21.00 9.60 -10.71
C VAL A 132 21.00 10.79 -11.65
N GLU A 133 20.31 10.66 -12.77
CA GLU A 133 20.20 11.71 -13.79
C GLU A 133 19.12 12.74 -13.48
N LYS A 134 17.97 12.29 -12.93
CA LYS A 134 16.84 13.16 -12.60
C LYS A 134 16.17 12.76 -11.29
N ILE A 135 15.67 13.79 -10.60
CA ILE A 135 14.78 13.69 -9.44
C ILE A 135 13.39 14.14 -9.88
N ILE A 136 12.40 13.26 -9.78
CA ILE A 136 11.01 13.52 -10.17
C ILE A 136 10.23 13.82 -8.90
N VAL A 137 9.73 15.04 -8.76
CA VAL A 137 9.03 15.50 -7.56
C VAL A 137 7.52 15.33 -7.73
N LEU A 138 6.91 14.57 -6.81
CA LEU A 138 5.48 14.22 -6.86
C LEU A 138 4.55 15.40 -6.55
N ASP A 139 5.02 16.35 -5.77
CA ASP A 139 4.25 17.51 -5.34
C ASP A 139 4.73 18.78 -6.05
N PRO A 140 3.86 19.76 -6.33
CA PRO A 140 4.30 21.04 -6.88
C PRO A 140 5.14 21.80 -5.84
N ILE A 141 6.32 22.26 -6.27
CA ILE A 141 7.22 23.09 -5.47
C ILE A 141 7.58 24.36 -6.23
N ASN A 142 8.14 25.37 -5.57
CA ASN A 142 8.49 26.64 -6.20
C ASN A 142 9.98 26.74 -6.61
N ASP A 143 10.84 25.84 -6.06
CA ASP A 143 12.28 25.93 -6.13
C ASP A 143 12.92 24.66 -6.72
N TYR A 144 12.58 24.31 -7.95
CA TYR A 144 13.21 23.19 -8.65
C TYR A 144 14.68 23.47 -8.92
N GLN A 145 15.55 22.47 -8.64
CA GLN A 145 16.96 22.48 -9.04
C GLN A 145 17.12 21.94 -10.47
N ASP A 146 18.29 22.15 -11.09
CA ASP A 146 18.54 21.80 -12.51
C ASP A 146 18.29 20.32 -12.85
N ASN A 147 18.50 19.43 -11.89
CA ASN A 147 18.26 17.99 -12.04
C ASN A 147 16.89 17.53 -11.55
N GLU A 148 16.00 18.46 -11.17
CA GLU A 148 14.66 18.17 -10.70
C GLU A 148 13.61 18.46 -11.77
N ILE A 149 12.55 17.67 -11.78
CA ILE A 149 11.41 17.81 -12.70
C ILE A 149 10.10 17.46 -11.97
N ALA A 150 9.01 18.14 -12.28
CA ALA A 150 7.71 17.82 -11.71
C ALA A 150 7.16 16.51 -12.31
N ILE A 151 6.40 15.76 -11.52
CA ILE A 151 5.67 14.57 -12.03
C ILE A 151 4.65 14.98 -13.11
N SER A 152 4.06 16.19 -13.00
CA SER A 152 3.16 16.74 -14.01
C SER A 152 3.83 16.88 -15.38
N ASP A 153 5.11 17.25 -15.41
CA ASP A 153 5.87 17.36 -16.65
C ASP A 153 6.17 15.98 -17.24
N ILE A 154 6.46 14.98 -16.40
CA ILE A 154 6.59 13.59 -16.84
C ILE A 154 5.28 13.08 -17.44
N ILE A 155 4.14 13.37 -16.81
CA ILE A 155 2.82 13.01 -17.34
C ILE A 155 2.57 13.70 -18.69
N ALA A 156 2.87 14.99 -18.81
CA ALA A 156 2.73 15.75 -20.06
C ALA A 156 3.64 15.21 -21.17
N MET A 157 4.91 14.91 -20.85
CA MET A 157 5.83 14.25 -21.78
C MET A 157 5.28 12.89 -22.25
N GLY A 158 4.69 12.11 -21.34
CA GLY A 158 4.08 10.84 -21.68
C GLY A 158 2.85 10.97 -22.56
N GLU A 159 2.00 11.96 -22.31
CA GLU A 159 0.85 12.26 -23.17
C GLU A 159 1.29 12.61 -24.60
N GLU A 160 2.34 13.42 -24.74
CA GLU A 160 2.89 13.79 -26.04
C GLU A 160 3.52 12.58 -26.75
N TYR A 161 4.34 11.80 -26.01
CA TYR A 161 4.97 10.58 -26.53
C TYR A 161 3.95 9.57 -27.06
N LEU A 162 2.86 9.37 -26.34
CA LEU A 162 1.81 8.42 -26.72
C LEU A 162 1.05 8.81 -28.01
N LYS A 163 1.07 10.08 -28.43
CA LYS A 163 0.41 10.48 -29.66
C LYS A 163 1.06 9.85 -30.90
N GLU A 164 2.38 9.72 -30.88
CA GLU A 164 3.14 9.23 -32.02
C GLU A 164 3.69 7.82 -31.81
N HIS A 165 3.90 7.40 -30.55
CA HIS A 165 4.61 6.16 -30.18
C HIS A 165 3.77 5.17 -29.36
N ALA A 166 2.43 5.27 -29.39
CA ALA A 166 1.57 4.39 -28.60
C ALA A 166 1.80 2.89 -28.89
N ALA A 167 1.98 2.51 -30.18
CA ALA A 167 2.24 1.14 -30.57
C ALA A 167 3.62 0.63 -30.11
N GLU A 168 4.63 1.50 -30.13
CA GLU A 168 5.98 1.17 -29.65
C GLU A 168 5.96 0.97 -28.13
N PHE A 169 5.27 1.85 -27.40
CA PHE A 169 5.11 1.72 -25.95
C PHE A 169 4.35 0.44 -25.58
N GLN A 170 3.29 0.10 -26.35
CA GLN A 170 2.59 -1.16 -26.18
C GLN A 170 3.52 -2.36 -26.38
N THR A 171 4.29 -2.36 -27.46
CA THR A 171 5.28 -3.42 -27.75
C THR A 171 6.30 -3.54 -26.62
N LEU A 172 6.73 -2.42 -26.03
CA LEU A 172 7.66 -2.41 -24.91
C LEU A 172 7.08 -3.15 -23.70
N TYR A 173 5.90 -2.73 -23.20
CA TYR A 173 5.36 -3.36 -22.01
C TYR A 173 4.87 -4.79 -22.24
N GLU A 174 4.42 -5.15 -23.43
CA GLU A 174 4.11 -6.53 -23.81
C GLU A 174 5.36 -7.43 -23.90
N SER A 175 6.54 -6.84 -24.10
CA SER A 175 7.82 -7.55 -24.09
C SER A 175 8.32 -7.93 -22.70
N ILE A 176 7.64 -7.44 -21.63
CA ILE A 176 8.01 -7.74 -20.26
C ILE A 176 7.59 -9.17 -19.93
N GLY A 177 8.57 -9.95 -19.48
CA GLY A 177 8.33 -11.34 -19.10
C GLY A 177 8.11 -11.53 -17.60
N PRO A 178 7.50 -12.65 -17.19
CA PRO A 178 7.26 -12.96 -15.78
C PRO A 178 8.55 -13.09 -14.96
N ASP A 179 9.67 -13.37 -15.58
CA ASP A 179 10.98 -13.51 -14.93
C ASP A 179 11.82 -12.22 -14.94
N ASP A 180 11.33 -11.15 -15.59
CA ASP A 180 11.94 -9.83 -15.49
C ASP A 180 11.77 -9.30 -14.06
N TYR A 181 12.76 -8.54 -13.59
CA TYR A 181 12.71 -7.92 -12.26
C TYR A 181 11.68 -6.79 -12.24
N ALA A 182 10.82 -6.81 -11.23
CA ALA A 182 9.82 -5.78 -10.98
C ALA A 182 10.23 -4.85 -9.84
N ASN A 183 10.96 -5.39 -8.84
CA ASN A 183 11.19 -4.66 -7.62
C ASN A 183 12.51 -5.06 -6.93
N ILE A 184 13.15 -4.11 -6.25
CA ILE A 184 14.23 -4.36 -5.30
C ILE A 184 13.79 -3.91 -3.90
N SER A 185 13.42 -4.87 -3.05
CA SER A 185 13.05 -4.59 -1.67
C SER A 185 14.26 -4.69 -0.73
N TYR A 186 14.56 -3.62 0.00
CA TYR A 186 15.63 -3.62 0.98
C TYR A 186 15.14 -4.10 2.34
N THR A 187 15.85 -5.08 2.92
CA THR A 187 15.62 -5.55 4.29
C THR A 187 16.70 -5.02 5.21
N SER A 188 16.34 -4.71 6.46
CA SER A 188 17.31 -4.48 7.52
C SER A 188 18.02 -5.81 7.80
N GLY A 189 19.22 -5.99 7.26
CA GLY A 189 20.04 -7.17 7.54
C GLY A 189 20.40 -7.27 9.01
N THR A 190 20.65 -8.49 9.51
CA THR A 190 21.30 -8.74 10.81
C THR A 190 22.79 -8.41 10.78
N THR A 191 23.34 -8.10 9.62
CA THR A 191 24.72 -7.66 9.33
C THR A 191 24.73 -6.19 8.92
N ALA A 192 25.88 -5.53 8.97
CA ALA A 192 26.04 -4.08 8.85
C ALA A 192 25.31 -3.42 7.67
N ASP A 193 25.23 -4.06 6.49
CA ASP A 193 24.64 -3.47 5.30
C ASP A 193 23.26 -4.06 4.94
N PRO A 194 22.29 -3.24 4.51
CA PRO A 194 20.99 -3.70 4.03
C PRO A 194 21.14 -4.57 2.78
N LYS A 195 20.27 -5.59 2.66
CA LYS A 195 20.26 -6.47 1.50
C LYS A 195 19.13 -6.08 0.55
N GLY A 196 19.43 -5.89 -0.73
CA GLY A 196 18.47 -5.69 -1.80
C GLY A 196 17.95 -7.04 -2.33
N ILE A 197 16.69 -7.33 -2.08
CA ILE A 197 16.03 -8.55 -2.55
C ILE A 197 15.40 -8.28 -3.90
N LEU A 198 15.90 -8.94 -4.93
CA LEU A 198 15.35 -8.87 -6.28
C LEU A 198 14.07 -9.70 -6.38
N LEU A 199 12.98 -9.07 -6.77
CA LEU A 199 11.67 -9.70 -6.96
C LEU A 199 11.23 -9.56 -8.41
N THR A 200 10.82 -10.68 -9.01
CA THR A 200 10.31 -10.71 -10.39
C THR A 200 8.81 -10.43 -10.43
N HIS A 201 8.28 -10.12 -11.61
CA HIS A 201 6.83 -10.04 -11.84
C HIS A 201 6.12 -11.31 -11.38
N ARG A 202 6.70 -12.49 -11.64
CA ARG A 202 6.17 -13.80 -11.21
C ARG A 202 6.08 -13.92 -9.69
N ASN A 203 7.04 -13.41 -8.94
CA ASN A 203 7.01 -13.47 -7.48
C ASN A 203 5.77 -12.75 -6.94
N TYR A 204 5.45 -11.58 -7.52
CA TYR A 204 4.26 -10.81 -7.16
C TYR A 204 2.97 -11.51 -7.55
N THR A 205 2.83 -11.91 -8.82
CA THR A 205 1.58 -12.50 -9.32
C THR A 205 1.27 -13.83 -8.64
N ALA A 206 2.28 -14.69 -8.42
CA ALA A 206 2.09 -15.93 -7.67
C ALA A 206 1.66 -15.69 -6.22
N ASN A 207 2.22 -14.66 -5.57
CA ASN A 207 1.87 -14.33 -4.19
C ASN A 207 0.44 -13.75 -4.10
N VAL A 208 0.03 -12.93 -5.08
CA VAL A 208 -1.35 -12.43 -5.18
C VAL A 208 -2.33 -13.58 -5.37
N GLU A 209 -2.04 -14.54 -6.26
CA GLU A 209 -2.89 -15.72 -6.47
C GLU A 209 -3.04 -16.56 -5.18
N GLN A 210 -1.94 -16.75 -4.46
CA GLN A 210 -1.95 -17.44 -3.16
C GLN A 210 -2.75 -16.66 -2.12
N GLY A 211 -2.52 -15.35 -2.01
CA GLY A 211 -3.26 -14.47 -1.11
C GLY A 211 -4.76 -14.47 -1.41
N ALA A 212 -5.12 -14.39 -2.67
CA ALA A 212 -6.49 -14.44 -3.15
C ALA A 212 -7.19 -15.77 -2.86
N SER A 213 -6.46 -16.88 -2.78
CA SER A 213 -7.05 -18.18 -2.41
C SER A 213 -7.46 -18.27 -0.93
N VAL A 214 -6.92 -17.42 -0.08
CA VAL A 214 -7.13 -17.43 1.38
C VAL A 214 -7.97 -16.25 1.85
N ILE A 215 -7.75 -15.07 1.26
CA ILE A 215 -8.46 -13.84 1.61
C ILE A 215 -9.66 -13.71 0.69
N HIS A 216 -10.87 -13.73 1.24
CA HIS A 216 -12.09 -13.56 0.44
C HIS A 216 -12.56 -12.10 0.54
N CYS A 217 -12.44 -11.37 -0.58
CA CYS A 217 -12.96 -10.02 -0.74
C CYS A 217 -14.10 -10.04 -1.76
N ASP A 218 -15.11 -9.22 -1.51
CA ASP A 218 -16.15 -8.99 -2.49
C ASP A 218 -15.79 -7.78 -3.38
N LYS A 219 -16.31 -7.79 -4.59
CA LYS A 219 -16.21 -6.66 -5.53
C LYS A 219 -16.72 -5.38 -4.85
N GLY A 220 -15.91 -4.33 -4.88
CA GLY A 220 -16.22 -3.05 -4.25
C GLY A 220 -15.92 -2.98 -2.73
N ASP A 221 -15.34 -4.02 -2.14
CA ASP A 221 -14.80 -3.92 -0.79
C ASP A 221 -13.69 -2.85 -0.73
N VAL A 222 -13.58 -2.19 0.43
CA VAL A 222 -12.61 -1.12 0.63
C VAL A 222 -11.60 -1.54 1.68
N MET A 223 -10.31 -1.42 1.34
CA MET A 223 -9.20 -1.57 2.29
C MET A 223 -8.61 -0.19 2.64
N LEU A 224 -8.41 0.07 3.92
CA LEU A 224 -7.62 1.24 4.35
C LEU A 224 -6.16 0.79 4.55
N ILE A 225 -5.26 1.37 3.76
CA ILE A 225 -3.81 1.14 3.86
C ILE A 225 -3.23 2.04 4.95
N ILE A 226 -2.79 1.41 6.04
CA ILE A 226 -2.09 2.07 7.16
C ILE A 226 -0.60 1.72 7.14
N LEU A 227 -0.28 0.52 6.68
CA LEU A 227 1.10 0.04 6.60
C LEU A 227 1.82 0.67 5.42
N PRO A 228 3.15 0.86 5.52
CA PRO A 228 3.94 1.43 4.44
C PRO A 228 3.89 0.59 3.17
N LEU A 229 3.66 1.21 2.01
CA LEU A 229 3.64 0.54 0.70
C LEU A 229 5.04 0.08 0.23
N ASP A 230 6.11 0.65 0.78
CA ASP A 230 7.49 0.19 0.55
C ASP A 230 7.77 -1.21 1.13
N HIS A 231 6.87 -1.73 1.98
CA HIS A 231 6.98 -3.06 2.56
C HIS A 231 6.12 -4.07 1.80
N CYS A 232 6.71 -5.21 1.37
CA CYS A 232 6.06 -6.23 0.54
C CYS A 232 4.70 -6.71 1.06
N PHE A 233 4.45 -6.74 2.36
CA PHE A 233 3.18 -7.15 2.93
C PHE A 233 2.04 -6.20 2.54
N ALA A 234 2.20 -4.90 2.73
CA ALA A 234 1.18 -3.91 2.32
C ALA A 234 1.09 -3.81 0.79
N HIS A 235 2.21 -3.92 0.13
CA HIS A 235 2.33 -3.87 -1.31
C HIS A 235 1.55 -5.01 -1.99
N VAL A 236 1.78 -6.26 -1.59
CA VAL A 236 1.10 -7.41 -2.20
C VAL A 236 -0.31 -7.59 -1.65
N ALA A 237 -0.47 -7.75 -0.33
CA ALA A 237 -1.76 -8.05 0.29
C ALA A 237 -2.71 -6.84 0.29
N GLY A 238 -2.17 -5.62 0.35
CA GLY A 238 -2.96 -4.40 0.28
C GLY A 238 -3.30 -3.98 -1.15
N PHE A 239 -2.28 -3.78 -1.97
CA PHE A 239 -2.44 -3.18 -3.28
C PHE A 239 -2.87 -4.22 -4.33
N TYR A 240 -1.99 -5.14 -4.70
CA TYR A 240 -2.27 -6.05 -5.83
C TYR A 240 -3.38 -7.06 -5.55
N THR A 241 -3.55 -7.52 -4.30
CA THR A 241 -4.64 -8.43 -3.96
C THR A 241 -6.00 -7.74 -4.06
N MET A 242 -6.13 -6.49 -3.58
CA MET A 242 -7.37 -5.73 -3.74
C MET A 242 -7.70 -5.45 -5.21
N MET A 243 -6.69 -5.16 -6.03
CA MET A 243 -6.85 -5.03 -7.47
C MET A 243 -7.49 -6.28 -8.07
N SER A 244 -7.03 -7.47 -7.68
CA SER A 244 -7.52 -8.74 -8.25
C SER A 244 -8.98 -9.05 -7.94
N TYR A 245 -9.55 -8.42 -6.93
CA TYR A 245 -10.96 -8.58 -6.55
C TYR A 245 -11.89 -7.45 -7.06
N GLY A 246 -11.36 -6.46 -7.76
CA GLY A 246 -12.12 -5.25 -8.07
C GLY A 246 -12.47 -4.46 -6.80
N GLY A 247 -11.67 -4.62 -5.75
CA GLY A 247 -11.75 -3.85 -4.53
C GLY A 247 -11.07 -2.49 -4.65
N SER A 248 -11.31 -1.60 -3.71
CA SER A 248 -10.67 -0.29 -3.65
C SER A 248 -9.73 -0.17 -2.47
N ILE A 249 -8.71 0.66 -2.62
CA ILE A 249 -7.75 1.02 -1.59
C ILE A 249 -7.89 2.49 -1.24
N ALA A 250 -7.95 2.79 0.05
CA ALA A 250 -7.87 4.13 0.57
C ALA A 250 -6.55 4.30 1.32
N THR A 251 -5.87 5.41 1.14
CA THR A 251 -4.65 5.74 1.86
C THR A 251 -4.94 6.71 3.01
N VAL A 252 -4.22 6.56 4.13
CA VAL A 252 -4.37 7.49 5.25
C VAL A 252 -3.86 8.87 4.85
N PRO A 253 -4.65 9.95 5.06
CA PRO A 253 -4.23 11.30 4.72
C PRO A 253 -2.91 11.68 5.39
N ILE A 254 -1.98 12.19 4.60
CA ILE A 254 -0.65 12.57 5.04
C ILE A 254 -0.74 13.85 5.88
N GLY A 255 -0.20 13.82 7.09
CA GLY A 255 -0.06 15.01 7.93
C GLY A 255 1.32 15.65 7.74
N LYS A 256 1.46 16.90 8.20
CA LYS A 256 2.75 17.61 8.18
C LYS A 256 3.87 16.91 8.98
N THR A 257 3.51 16.01 9.88
CA THR A 257 4.44 15.20 10.69
C THR A 257 3.94 13.77 10.77
N ALA A 258 4.83 12.82 11.09
CA ALA A 258 4.47 11.42 11.33
C ALA A 258 3.38 11.28 12.41
N ILE A 259 3.45 12.07 13.48
CA ILE A 259 2.44 12.08 14.56
C ILE A 259 1.09 12.58 14.03
N ALA A 260 1.09 13.60 13.17
CA ALA A 260 -0.15 14.11 12.57
C ALA A 260 -0.78 13.05 11.65
N THR A 261 0.02 12.34 10.88
CA THR A 261 -0.46 11.21 10.05
C THR A 261 -1.08 10.10 10.91
N LEU A 262 -0.45 9.73 12.03
CA LEU A 262 -1.01 8.74 12.97
C LEU A 262 -2.35 9.17 13.55
N LYS A 263 -2.54 10.46 13.84
CA LYS A 263 -3.83 11.00 14.32
C LYS A 263 -4.94 10.94 13.27
N ASN A 264 -4.59 10.90 11.99
CA ASN A 264 -5.56 10.78 10.89
C ASN A 264 -6.10 9.34 10.75
N ILE A 265 -5.43 8.32 11.27
CA ILE A 265 -5.86 6.91 11.16
C ILE A 265 -7.28 6.69 11.68
N PRO A 266 -7.63 7.02 12.95
CA PRO A 266 -8.99 6.79 13.45
C PRO A 266 -10.05 7.63 12.74
N ILE A 267 -9.67 8.78 12.20
CA ILE A 267 -10.56 9.63 11.39
C ILE A 267 -10.84 8.94 10.05
N ALA A 268 -9.79 8.53 9.34
CA ALA A 268 -9.89 7.83 8.07
C ALA A 268 -10.69 6.53 8.19
N ILE A 269 -10.51 5.75 9.27
CA ILE A 269 -11.30 4.54 9.53
C ILE A 269 -12.80 4.85 9.59
N LYS A 270 -13.19 5.92 10.30
CA LYS A 270 -14.60 6.31 10.45
C LYS A 270 -15.21 6.84 9.15
N GLU A 271 -14.43 7.56 8.35
CA GLU A 271 -14.88 8.15 7.08
C GLU A 271 -14.95 7.11 5.97
N VAL A 272 -13.90 6.31 5.79
CA VAL A 272 -13.78 5.27 4.75
C VAL A 272 -14.66 4.05 5.05
N LYS A 273 -14.82 3.72 6.34
CA LYS A 273 -15.53 2.52 6.82
C LYS A 273 -15.01 1.24 6.12
N PRO A 274 -13.72 0.93 6.26
CA PRO A 274 -13.10 -0.16 5.53
C PRO A 274 -13.70 -1.52 5.92
N MET A 275 -13.76 -2.46 4.97
CA MET A 275 -14.11 -3.85 5.21
C MET A 275 -12.90 -4.69 5.59
N LEU A 276 -11.72 -4.28 5.16
CA LEU A 276 -10.46 -4.97 5.43
C LEU A 276 -9.38 -3.98 5.87
N MET A 277 -8.50 -4.45 6.73
CA MET A 277 -7.29 -3.72 7.09
C MET A 277 -6.13 -4.70 7.29
N LEU A 278 -4.95 -4.30 6.85
CA LEU A 278 -3.72 -4.99 7.19
C LEU A 278 -3.27 -4.56 8.58
N SER A 279 -2.81 -5.52 9.37
CA SER A 279 -2.34 -5.29 10.73
C SER A 279 -1.01 -5.98 11.00
N VAL A 280 -0.21 -5.33 11.83
CA VAL A 280 0.96 -5.94 12.46
C VAL A 280 0.71 -6.00 13.97
N PRO A 281 1.39 -6.88 14.74
CA PRO A 281 1.12 -7.04 16.16
C PRO A 281 1.16 -5.73 16.97
N ALA A 282 2.08 -4.83 16.61
CA ALA A 282 2.16 -3.52 17.26
C ALA A 282 0.90 -2.66 17.05
N LEU A 283 0.33 -2.67 15.83
CA LEU A 283 -0.89 -1.95 15.50
C LEU A 283 -2.10 -2.56 16.22
N ALA A 284 -2.21 -3.89 16.24
CA ALA A 284 -3.26 -4.61 16.97
C ALA A 284 -3.23 -4.27 18.47
N ARG A 285 -2.05 -4.28 19.11
CA ARG A 285 -1.88 -3.87 20.51
C ARG A 285 -2.30 -2.41 20.74
N ASN A 286 -1.98 -1.51 19.83
CA ASN A 286 -2.38 -0.10 19.94
C ASN A 286 -3.90 0.07 19.84
N PHE A 287 -4.57 -0.64 18.94
CA PHE A 287 -6.03 -0.64 18.85
C PHE A 287 -6.66 -1.19 20.13
N ARG A 288 -6.18 -2.34 20.64
CA ARG A 288 -6.63 -2.92 21.91
C ARG A 288 -6.52 -1.88 23.04
N LYS A 289 -5.33 -1.30 23.23
CA LYS A 289 -5.09 -0.27 24.26
C LYS A 289 -6.03 0.93 24.13
N SER A 290 -6.28 1.39 22.90
CA SER A 290 -7.20 2.49 22.63
C SER A 290 -8.64 2.15 23.02
N ILE A 291 -9.11 0.93 22.70
CA ILE A 291 -10.42 0.43 23.09
C ILE A 291 -10.54 0.38 24.61
N GLU A 292 -9.58 -0.28 25.29
CA GLU A 292 -9.57 -0.41 26.75
C GLU A 292 -9.56 0.95 27.44
N THR A 293 -8.76 1.90 26.97
CA THR A 293 -8.71 3.28 27.48
C THR A 293 -10.06 3.99 27.33
N SER A 294 -10.69 3.82 26.17
CA SER A 294 -12.00 4.41 25.89
C SER A 294 -13.11 3.81 26.77
N ILE A 295 -13.02 2.52 27.08
CA ILE A 295 -13.95 1.82 27.98
C ILE A 295 -13.76 2.31 29.44
N LYS A 296 -12.50 2.39 29.90
CA LYS A 296 -12.16 2.89 31.25
C LYS A 296 -12.68 4.30 31.49
N ALA A 297 -12.56 5.16 30.47
CA ALA A 297 -13.07 6.53 30.54
C ALA A 297 -14.59 6.64 30.74
N LYS A 298 -15.36 5.58 30.42
CA LYS A 298 -16.82 5.50 30.64
C LYS A 298 -17.20 5.09 32.07
N GLY A 299 -16.23 4.77 32.92
CA GLY A 299 -16.42 4.44 34.33
C GLY A 299 -16.37 2.94 34.66
N LYS A 300 -16.15 2.65 35.94
CA LYS A 300 -15.89 1.27 36.45
C LYS A 300 -17.00 0.26 36.16
N VAL A 301 -18.25 0.71 36.08
CA VAL A 301 -19.39 -0.21 35.79
C VAL A 301 -19.30 -0.72 34.34
N VAL A 302 -19.02 0.21 33.40
CA VAL A 302 -18.87 -0.13 31.98
C VAL A 302 -17.63 -1.00 31.76
N GLU A 303 -16.53 -0.72 32.44
CA GLU A 303 -15.31 -1.52 32.40
C GLU A 303 -15.58 -2.97 32.84
N ARG A 304 -16.19 -3.19 34.02
CA ARG A 304 -16.53 -4.53 34.50
C ARG A 304 -17.49 -5.29 33.57
N LEU A 305 -18.46 -4.57 33.00
CA LEU A 305 -19.39 -5.16 32.06
C LEU A 305 -18.70 -5.58 30.76
N TYR A 306 -17.76 -4.76 30.26
CA TYR A 306 -16.93 -5.08 29.12
C TYR A 306 -16.04 -6.30 29.36
N GLU A 307 -15.35 -6.36 30.50
CA GLU A 307 -14.52 -7.51 30.89
C GLU A 307 -15.34 -8.79 30.99
N PHE A 308 -16.53 -8.74 31.60
CA PHE A 308 -17.43 -9.87 31.66
C PHE A 308 -17.88 -10.32 30.27
N ALA A 309 -18.26 -9.40 29.40
CA ALA A 309 -18.68 -9.68 28.04
C ALA A 309 -17.52 -10.29 27.23
N LEU A 310 -16.32 -9.72 27.33
CA LEU A 310 -15.13 -10.19 26.65
C LEU A 310 -14.76 -11.62 27.09
N ASN A 311 -14.73 -11.88 28.40
CA ASN A 311 -14.45 -13.21 28.94
C ASN A 311 -15.46 -14.27 28.46
N ASN A 312 -16.73 -13.90 28.32
CA ASN A 312 -17.74 -14.81 27.77
C ASN A 312 -17.53 -15.05 26.27
N ALA A 313 -17.18 -14.01 25.51
CA ALA A 313 -16.87 -14.13 24.09
C ALA A 313 -15.61 -14.96 23.84
N ILE A 314 -14.54 -14.77 24.64
CA ILE A 314 -13.31 -15.58 24.57
C ILE A 314 -13.63 -17.06 24.84
N LYS A 315 -14.36 -17.36 25.92
CA LYS A 315 -14.74 -18.75 26.26
C LYS A 315 -15.59 -19.39 25.16
N TYR A 316 -16.51 -18.63 24.56
CA TYR A 316 -17.32 -19.11 23.44
C TYR A 316 -16.49 -19.40 22.19
N ASN A 317 -15.51 -18.54 21.86
CA ASN A 317 -14.70 -18.61 20.66
C ASN A 317 -13.35 -19.33 20.86
N LYS A 318 -13.09 -19.94 22.03
CA LYS A 318 -11.79 -20.52 22.40
C LYS A 318 -11.28 -21.54 21.38
N GLU A 319 -12.20 -22.32 20.83
CA GLU A 319 -11.91 -23.30 19.78
C GLU A 319 -12.42 -22.76 18.45
N TYR A 320 -11.54 -22.13 17.73
CA TYR A 320 -11.74 -21.30 16.55
C TYR A 320 -12.80 -21.78 15.53
N TRP A 321 -12.89 -23.09 15.28
CA TRP A 321 -13.83 -23.66 14.31
C TRP A 321 -15.12 -24.23 14.92
N ASN A 322 -15.22 -24.27 16.22
CA ASN A 322 -16.20 -25.06 16.93
C ASN A 322 -17.49 -24.29 17.29
N ARG A 323 -17.60 -23.01 16.90
CA ARG A 323 -18.78 -22.16 17.21
C ARG A 323 -19.33 -22.37 18.64
N GLY A 324 -18.41 -22.41 19.61
CA GLY A 324 -18.73 -22.62 21.01
C GLY A 324 -18.58 -24.05 21.49
N GLY A 325 -18.65 -25.09 20.66
CA GLY A 325 -18.62 -26.49 21.12
C GLY A 325 -19.49 -26.71 22.35
N TRP A 326 -18.92 -27.27 23.42
CA TRP A 326 -19.60 -27.44 24.71
C TRP A 326 -19.93 -26.10 25.40
N GLN A 327 -19.34 -24.94 24.99
CA GLN A 327 -19.66 -23.60 25.46
C GLN A 327 -20.79 -22.92 24.63
N ALA A 328 -21.44 -23.64 23.71
CA ALA A 328 -22.49 -23.12 22.85
C ALA A 328 -23.66 -22.46 23.63
N TRP A 329 -23.90 -22.89 24.85
CA TRP A 329 -24.90 -22.29 25.75
C TRP A 329 -24.63 -20.78 26.04
N ARG A 330 -23.39 -20.28 25.83
CA ARG A 330 -23.03 -18.87 25.99
C ARG A 330 -23.49 -18.02 24.83
N TYR A 331 -23.89 -18.59 23.71
CA TYR A 331 -24.26 -17.87 22.48
C TYR A 331 -25.30 -16.76 22.70
N PRO A 332 -26.43 -17.00 23.45
CA PRO A 332 -27.40 -15.91 23.69
C PRO A 332 -26.79 -14.72 24.42
N LEU A 333 -25.91 -14.96 25.38
CA LEU A 333 -25.23 -13.93 26.15
C LEU A 333 -24.21 -13.15 25.27
N VAL A 334 -23.42 -13.87 24.47
CA VAL A 334 -22.49 -13.27 23.52
C VAL A 334 -23.25 -12.40 22.52
N LYS A 335 -24.39 -12.88 21.99
CA LYS A 335 -25.25 -12.12 21.07
C LYS A 335 -25.86 -10.86 21.71
N LEU A 336 -26.20 -10.93 22.99
CA LEU A 336 -26.66 -9.76 23.73
C LEU A 336 -25.55 -8.73 23.87
N PHE A 337 -24.38 -9.12 24.35
CA PHE A 337 -23.23 -8.21 24.50
C PHE A 337 -22.69 -7.70 23.16
N ASP A 338 -22.85 -8.47 22.09
CA ASP A 338 -22.53 -8.01 20.75
C ASP A 338 -23.34 -6.75 20.37
N LYS A 339 -24.63 -6.73 20.70
CA LYS A 339 -25.49 -5.57 20.44
C LYS A 339 -25.23 -4.37 21.36
N ILE A 340 -24.92 -4.62 22.63
CA ILE A 340 -24.84 -3.57 23.65
C ILE A 340 -23.42 -2.97 23.74
N ILE A 341 -22.38 -3.80 23.63
CA ILE A 341 -20.98 -3.42 23.89
C ILE A 341 -20.15 -3.48 22.62
N PHE A 342 -20.10 -4.65 21.95
CA PHE A 342 -19.18 -4.84 20.82
C PHE A 342 -19.63 -4.10 19.56
N LYS A 343 -20.91 -3.75 19.43
CA LYS A 343 -21.39 -2.84 18.38
C LYS A 343 -20.64 -1.51 18.41
N ALA A 344 -20.49 -0.89 19.58
CA ALA A 344 -19.77 0.39 19.71
C ALA A 344 -18.28 0.25 19.36
N VAL A 345 -17.66 -0.90 19.65
CA VAL A 345 -16.29 -1.19 19.24
C VAL A 345 -16.21 -1.31 17.71
N ARG A 346 -17.12 -2.04 17.07
CA ARG A 346 -17.16 -2.14 15.60
C ARG A 346 -17.43 -0.80 14.93
N GLU A 347 -18.30 0.04 15.50
CA GLU A 347 -18.53 1.41 15.01
C GLU A 347 -17.26 2.25 15.06
N GLY A 348 -16.38 2.03 16.06
CA GLY A 348 -15.05 2.62 16.11
C GLY A 348 -14.17 2.25 14.92
N PHE A 349 -14.39 1.09 14.30
CA PHE A 349 -13.77 0.62 13.06
C PHE A 349 -14.64 0.86 11.81
N GLY A 350 -15.57 1.81 11.85
CA GLY A 350 -16.43 2.17 10.72
C GLY A 350 -17.67 1.28 10.54
N GLY A 351 -17.87 0.26 11.37
CA GLY A 351 -19.07 -0.59 11.40
C GLY A 351 -19.18 -1.63 10.27
N ARG A 352 -18.28 -1.62 9.29
CA ARG A 352 -18.29 -2.51 8.11
C ARG A 352 -17.14 -3.53 8.10
N MET A 353 -16.24 -3.46 9.08
CA MET A 353 -15.06 -4.31 9.17
C MET A 353 -15.44 -5.81 9.17
N LYS A 354 -14.94 -6.54 8.17
CA LYS A 354 -15.10 -7.99 8.05
C LYS A 354 -14.00 -8.72 8.83
N PHE A 355 -12.73 -8.38 8.56
CA PHE A 355 -11.58 -8.98 9.23
C PHE A 355 -10.30 -8.12 9.07
N PHE A 356 -9.32 -8.48 9.89
CA PHE A 356 -7.94 -7.99 9.75
C PHE A 356 -7.07 -9.11 9.20
N VAL A 357 -6.15 -8.76 8.31
CA VAL A 357 -5.09 -9.66 7.85
C VAL A 357 -3.83 -9.33 8.64
N GLY A 358 -3.44 -10.23 9.53
CA GLY A 358 -2.26 -10.07 10.38
C GLY A 358 -1.02 -10.68 9.74
N GLY A 359 0.12 -9.95 9.81
CA GLY A 359 1.40 -10.42 9.29
C GLY A 359 2.60 -9.66 9.85
N GLY A 360 3.79 -10.00 9.35
CA GLY A 360 5.03 -9.29 9.65
C GLY A 360 5.72 -9.67 10.97
N ALA A 361 5.03 -10.31 11.92
CA ALA A 361 5.60 -10.85 13.16
C ALA A 361 4.60 -11.79 13.83
N LEU A 362 5.06 -12.54 14.82
CA LEU A 362 4.20 -13.41 15.63
C LEU A 362 3.18 -12.56 16.41
N LEU A 363 1.91 -12.89 16.29
CA LEU A 363 0.84 -12.31 17.10
C LEU A 363 0.74 -13.11 18.39
N ASP A 364 0.72 -12.44 19.54
CA ASP A 364 0.47 -13.09 20.82
C ASP A 364 -0.92 -13.74 20.84
N ILE A 365 -1.00 -14.92 21.45
CA ILE A 365 -2.25 -15.70 21.53
C ILE A 365 -3.30 -14.99 22.41
N GLU A 366 -2.85 -14.10 23.32
CA GLU A 366 -3.72 -13.29 24.17
C GLU A 366 -4.18 -12.00 23.44
#